data_9accc8912d16fff84b4ef61898ed56ed
#
_entry.id   9accc8912d16fff84b4ef61898ed56ed
#
_cell.length_a   1.000
_cell.length_b   1.000
_cell.length_c   1.000
_cell.angle_alpha   90.00
_cell.angle_beta   90.00
_cell.angle_gamma   90.00
#
_symmetry.space_group_name_H-M   'P 1'
#
loop_
_entity.id
_entity.type
_entity.pdbx_description
1 polymer ?
#
loop_
_entity_poly.entity_id
_entity_poly.type
_entity_poly.pdbx_seq_one_letter_code
_entity_poly.pdbx_strand_id
1 'polypeptide(L)'
;FVDSPYRRDAIHQGPLMRVSPEYFEIHPLTDKEPTRIPWDLHPRITGGHADTTANGACLFVHVSLDGLENDLDFDMTGTPISFSQLERLTDYFVDKPEERAKLGRPEGAQLVRSLLTAP
;
A
#
# COMPACT_ATOMS: atom_id res chain seq x y z
N PHE A 1 -19.20 -20.39 9.58
CA PHE A 1 -18.38 -19.24 9.25
C PHE A 1 -18.67 -18.78 7.82
N VAL A 2 -18.99 -17.53 7.69
CA VAL A 2 -19.37 -16.97 6.40
C VAL A 2 -18.13 -16.52 5.63
N ASP A 3 -18.14 -16.73 4.34
CA ASP A 3 -17.07 -16.21 3.49
C ASP A 3 -17.04 -14.70 3.59
N SER A 4 -15.85 -14.20 3.90
CA SER A 4 -15.57 -12.79 4.05
C SER A 4 -14.35 -12.46 3.21
N PRO A 5 -14.26 -11.25 2.62
CA PRO A 5 -13.04 -10.85 1.93
C PRO A 5 -11.83 -10.80 2.85
N TYR A 6 -12.07 -10.79 4.18
CA TYR A 6 -11.00 -10.76 5.17
C TYR A 6 -10.76 -12.11 5.82
N ARG A 7 -10.99 -13.18 5.08
CA ARG A 7 -10.76 -14.53 5.60
C ARG A 7 -9.32 -14.75 5.96
N ARG A 8 -9.12 -15.68 6.90
CA ARG A 8 -7.80 -16.00 7.40
C ARG A 8 -6.85 -16.45 6.30
N ASP A 9 -7.31 -17.25 5.35
CA ASP A 9 -6.48 -17.73 4.27
C ASP A 9 -6.00 -16.59 3.36
N ALA A 10 -6.84 -15.59 3.10
CA ALA A 10 -6.45 -14.43 2.33
C ALA A 10 -5.33 -13.66 3.03
N ILE A 11 -5.43 -13.51 4.36
CA ILE A 11 -4.40 -12.84 5.15
C ILE A 11 -3.08 -13.61 5.09
N HIS A 12 -3.13 -14.92 5.03
CA HIS A 12 -1.96 -15.78 5.05
C HIS A 12 -1.36 -16.04 3.67
N GLN A 13 -1.97 -15.56 2.61
CA GLN A 13 -1.50 -15.81 1.24
C GLN A 13 -0.32 -14.96 0.83
N GLY A 14 0.08 -14.01 1.65
CA GLY A 14 1.23 -13.19 1.34
C GLY A 14 1.13 -11.80 1.95
N PRO A 15 2.12 -10.95 1.69
CA PRO A 15 2.12 -9.59 2.22
C PRO A 15 1.01 -8.76 1.59
N LEU A 16 0.40 -7.89 2.40
CA LEU A 16 -0.61 -6.95 1.91
C LEU A 16 0.03 -5.80 1.13
N MET A 17 1.28 -5.55 1.39
CA MET A 17 2.03 -4.50 0.74
C MET A 17 3.48 -4.92 0.61
N ARG A 18 4.08 -4.58 -0.52
CA ARG A 18 5.47 -4.90 -0.78
C ARG A 18 6.12 -3.72 -1.48
N VAL A 19 7.38 -3.46 -1.15
CA VAL A 19 8.17 -2.44 -1.82
C VAL A 19 9.42 -3.07 -2.41
N SER A 20 9.77 -2.66 -3.61
CA SER A 20 10.98 -3.10 -4.30
C SER A 20 11.65 -1.89 -4.93
N PRO A 21 12.88 -2.03 -5.44
CA PRO A 21 13.55 -0.88 -6.07
C PRO A 21 12.78 -0.30 -7.26
N GLU A 22 11.98 -1.11 -7.95
CA GLU A 22 11.30 -0.70 -9.17
C GLU A 22 9.85 -0.30 -8.95
N TYR A 23 9.19 -0.86 -7.95
CA TYR A 23 7.76 -0.65 -7.80
C TYR A 23 7.30 -0.74 -6.35
N PHE A 24 6.12 -0.21 -6.14
CA PHE A 24 5.33 -0.31 -4.92
C PHE A 24 4.13 -1.21 -5.24
N GLU A 25 3.92 -2.24 -4.45
CA GLU A 25 2.88 -3.23 -4.71
C GLU A 25 1.85 -3.20 -3.60
N ILE A 26 0.58 -3.10 -3.98
CA ILE A 26 -0.54 -3.13 -3.05
C ILE A 26 -1.36 -4.38 -3.33
N HIS A 27 -1.66 -5.13 -2.27
CA HIS A 27 -2.49 -6.31 -2.37
C HIS A 27 -3.64 -6.19 -1.35
N PRO A 28 -4.75 -5.54 -1.74
CA PRO A 28 -5.92 -5.45 -0.86
C PRO A 28 -6.46 -6.82 -0.53
N LEU A 29 -7.04 -6.97 0.66
CA LEU A 29 -7.56 -8.25 1.12
C LEU A 29 -8.68 -8.81 0.23
N THR A 30 -9.38 -7.91 -0.47
CA THR A 30 -10.49 -8.29 -1.34
C THR A 30 -10.06 -8.67 -2.75
N ASP A 31 -8.83 -8.36 -3.13
CA ASP A 31 -8.32 -8.62 -4.48
C ASP A 31 -7.55 -9.92 -4.52
N LYS A 32 -7.66 -10.63 -5.64
CA LYS A 32 -6.94 -11.88 -5.84
C LYS A 32 -5.49 -11.65 -6.26
N GLU A 33 -5.24 -10.54 -6.94
CA GLU A 33 -3.92 -10.23 -7.45
C GLU A 33 -3.45 -8.87 -6.96
N PRO A 34 -2.15 -8.73 -6.72
CA PRO A 34 -1.60 -7.45 -6.31
C PRO A 34 -1.54 -6.47 -7.48
N THR A 35 -1.59 -5.19 -7.15
CA THR A 35 -1.37 -4.11 -8.10
C THR A 35 0.04 -3.57 -7.91
N ARG A 36 0.84 -3.57 -8.97
CA ARG A 36 2.20 -3.06 -8.95
C ARG A 36 2.23 -1.68 -9.56
N ILE A 37 2.79 -0.74 -8.82
CA ILE A 37 2.87 0.65 -9.23
C ILE A 37 4.33 1.05 -9.34
N PRO A 38 4.86 1.28 -10.56
CA PRO A 38 6.24 1.73 -10.70
C PRO A 38 6.48 3.05 -9.97
N TRP A 39 7.61 3.15 -9.27
CA TRP A 39 7.96 4.40 -8.59
C TRP A 39 8.06 5.58 -9.56
N ASP A 40 8.39 5.31 -10.82
CA ASP A 40 8.51 6.34 -11.84
C ASP A 40 7.19 7.03 -12.17
N LEU A 41 6.06 6.45 -11.76
CA LEU A 41 4.75 7.08 -11.90
C LEU A 41 4.43 7.99 -10.71
N HIS A 42 5.36 8.15 -9.79
CA HIS A 42 5.26 9.04 -8.62
C HIS A 42 3.98 8.83 -7.82
N PRO A 43 3.76 7.60 -7.28
CA PRO A 43 2.55 7.35 -6.50
C PRO A 43 2.51 8.22 -5.24
N ARG A 44 1.36 8.86 -5.01
CA ARG A 44 1.12 9.69 -3.83
C ARG A 44 -0.18 9.28 -3.19
N ILE A 45 -0.17 9.20 -1.88
CA ILE A 45 -1.40 8.98 -1.13
C ILE A 45 -2.08 10.32 -0.98
N THR A 46 -3.21 10.50 -1.65
CA THR A 46 -3.90 11.79 -1.68
C THR A 46 -5.01 11.90 -0.68
N GLY A 47 -5.47 10.78 -0.15
CA GLY A 47 -6.55 10.79 0.83
C GLY A 47 -7.07 9.41 1.09
N GLY A 48 -8.14 9.34 1.85
CA GLY A 48 -8.84 8.11 2.12
C GLY A 48 -10.26 8.42 2.55
N HIS A 49 -11.12 7.41 2.48
CA HIS A 49 -12.48 7.57 2.97
C HIS A 49 -13.00 6.24 3.49
N ALA A 50 -13.92 6.32 4.43
CA ALA A 50 -14.65 5.16 4.92
C ALA A 50 -15.98 5.08 4.20
N ASP A 51 -16.39 3.85 3.88
CA ASP A 51 -17.66 3.64 3.20
C ASP A 51 -18.28 2.35 3.71
N THR A 52 -19.58 2.21 3.49
CA THR A 52 -20.30 0.99 3.82
C THR A 52 -20.63 0.26 2.52
N THR A 53 -20.11 -0.94 2.39
CA THR A 53 -20.35 -1.77 1.22
C THR A 53 -21.15 -3.00 1.60
N ALA A 54 -21.40 -3.87 0.65
CA ALA A 54 -22.04 -5.16 0.91
C ALA A 54 -21.23 -6.02 1.88
N ASN A 55 -19.93 -5.75 1.98
CA ASN A 55 -19.00 -6.46 2.87
C ASN A 55 -18.84 -5.78 4.25
N GLY A 56 -19.61 -4.72 4.51
CA GLY A 56 -19.53 -3.98 5.76
C GLY A 56 -18.77 -2.66 5.62
N ALA A 57 -18.27 -2.16 6.73
CA ALA A 57 -17.52 -0.90 6.73
C ALA A 57 -16.11 -1.13 6.17
N CYS A 58 -15.73 -0.34 5.19
CA CYS A 58 -14.44 -0.45 4.50
C CYS A 58 -13.69 0.86 4.55
N LEU A 59 -12.37 0.78 4.56
CA LEU A 59 -11.48 1.92 4.48
C LEU A 59 -10.78 1.92 3.14
N PHE A 60 -11.02 2.93 2.34
CA PHE A 60 -10.41 3.09 1.03
C PHE A 60 -9.28 4.12 1.09
N VAL A 61 -8.20 3.84 0.37
CA VAL A 61 -7.06 4.72 0.25
C VAL A 61 -6.95 5.16 -1.20
N HIS A 62 -6.75 6.45 -1.41
CA HIS A 62 -6.65 7.04 -2.74
C HIS A 62 -5.18 7.26 -3.11
N VAL A 63 -4.81 6.80 -4.31
CA VAL A 63 -3.44 6.91 -4.80
C VAL A 63 -3.45 7.62 -6.15
N SER A 64 -2.73 8.73 -6.24
CA SER A 64 -2.57 9.42 -7.52
C SER A 64 -1.32 8.92 -8.24
N LEU A 65 -1.37 8.87 -9.55
CA LEU A 65 -0.25 8.46 -10.39
C LEU A 65 -0.10 9.46 -11.54
N ASP A 66 1.13 9.64 -12.00
CA ASP A 66 1.39 10.45 -13.19
C ASP A 66 0.65 9.85 -14.39
N GLY A 67 -0.01 10.70 -15.14
CA GLY A 67 -0.71 10.29 -16.35
C GLY A 67 -2.14 9.78 -16.11
N LEU A 68 -2.57 9.64 -14.86
CA LEU A 68 -3.94 9.27 -14.57
C LEU A 68 -4.76 10.51 -14.24
N GLU A 69 -5.94 10.58 -14.82
CA GLU A 69 -6.88 11.68 -14.56
C GLU A 69 -7.52 11.55 -13.18
N ASN A 70 -7.83 10.32 -12.78
CA ASN A 70 -8.47 10.04 -11.50
C ASN A 70 -7.58 9.17 -10.64
N ASP A 71 -7.68 9.33 -9.31
CA ASP A 71 -6.93 8.52 -8.38
C ASP A 71 -7.41 7.06 -8.40
N LEU A 72 -6.51 6.16 -8.07
CA LEU A 72 -6.87 4.76 -7.83
C LEU A 72 -7.36 4.63 -6.39
N ASP A 73 -8.35 3.77 -6.18
CA ASP A 73 -8.88 3.49 -4.85
C ASP A 73 -8.55 2.05 -4.48
N PHE A 74 -8.01 1.85 -3.27
CA PHE A 74 -7.71 0.53 -2.75
C PHE A 74 -8.41 0.32 -1.42
N ASP A 75 -9.07 -0.83 -1.26
CA ASP A 75 -9.66 -1.21 0.00
C ASP A 75 -8.57 -1.74 0.93
N MET A 76 -8.19 -0.93 1.89
CA MET A 76 -7.11 -1.24 2.84
C MET A 76 -7.66 -1.59 4.22
N THR A 77 -8.94 -1.91 4.31
CA THR A 77 -9.57 -2.30 5.58
C THR A 77 -8.85 -3.48 6.20
N GLY A 78 -8.54 -3.38 7.49
CA GLY A 78 -7.85 -4.43 8.21
C GLY A 78 -6.34 -4.47 8.01
N THR A 79 -5.79 -3.60 7.18
CA THR A 79 -4.35 -3.50 6.98
C THR A 79 -3.71 -2.90 8.23
N PRO A 80 -2.59 -3.46 8.72
CA PRO A 80 -1.94 -2.96 9.94
C PRO A 80 -1.21 -1.63 9.75
N ILE A 81 -1.19 -1.09 8.55
CA ILE A 81 -0.52 0.16 8.25
C ILE A 81 -1.55 1.28 8.22
N SER A 82 -1.27 2.37 8.94
CA SER A 82 -2.14 3.54 8.94
C SER A 82 -1.95 4.36 7.67
N PHE A 83 -2.92 5.23 7.42
CA PHE A 83 -2.86 6.18 6.30
C PHE A 83 -1.56 7.01 6.36
N SER A 84 -1.22 7.55 7.53
CA SER A 84 -0.03 8.37 7.69
C SER A 84 1.26 7.62 7.44
N GLN A 85 1.31 6.35 7.87
CA GLN A 85 2.48 5.51 7.63
C GLN A 85 2.64 5.22 6.14
N LEU A 86 1.55 4.92 5.46
CA LEU A 86 1.57 4.64 4.03
C LEU A 86 1.99 5.88 3.24
N GLU A 87 1.47 7.04 3.59
CA GLU A 87 1.83 8.30 2.98
C GLU A 87 3.33 8.58 3.16
N ARG A 88 3.84 8.40 4.38
CA ARG A 88 5.25 8.62 4.67
C ARG A 88 6.13 7.69 3.83
N LEU A 89 5.74 6.43 3.73
CA LEU A 89 6.50 5.43 2.98
C LEU A 89 6.59 5.79 1.49
N THR A 90 5.44 6.09 0.88
CA THR A 90 5.41 6.42 -0.55
C THR A 90 6.14 7.73 -0.84
N ASP A 91 5.92 8.75 -0.02
CA ASP A 91 6.58 10.05 -0.21
C ASP A 91 8.10 9.92 -0.12
N TYR A 92 8.59 9.11 0.82
CA TYR A 92 10.03 8.94 0.99
C TYR A 92 10.67 8.39 -0.27
N PHE A 93 10.12 7.31 -0.83
CA PHE A 93 10.73 6.66 -2.00
C PHE A 93 10.43 7.38 -3.31
N VAL A 94 9.38 8.17 -3.38
CA VAL A 94 9.13 9.03 -4.54
C VAL A 94 10.11 10.20 -4.54
N ASP A 95 10.31 10.82 -3.38
CA ASP A 95 11.16 12.00 -3.26
C ASP A 95 12.66 11.68 -3.28
N LYS A 96 13.02 10.43 -2.96
CA LYS A 96 14.42 10.02 -2.86
C LYS A 96 14.68 8.80 -3.74
N PRO A 97 14.74 8.98 -5.07
CA PRO A 97 14.94 7.84 -5.99
C PRO A 97 16.20 7.04 -5.68
N GLU A 98 17.24 7.68 -5.18
CA GLU A 98 18.51 7.03 -4.84
C GLU A 98 18.36 6.04 -3.69
N GLU A 99 17.33 6.23 -2.84
CA GLU A 99 17.10 5.32 -1.71
C GLU A 99 16.39 4.03 -2.12
N ARG A 100 15.76 4.02 -3.29
CA ARG A 100 15.02 2.84 -3.76
C ARG A 100 15.90 1.61 -3.92
N ALA A 101 17.18 1.81 -4.25
CA ALA A 101 18.11 0.69 -4.41
C ALA A 101 18.28 -0.10 -3.11
N LYS A 102 18.11 0.53 -1.96
CA LYS A 102 18.21 -0.14 -0.67
C LYS A 102 17.12 -1.20 -0.46
N LEU A 103 16.00 -1.06 -1.16
CA LEU A 103 14.89 -2.00 -1.03
C LEU A 103 15.24 -3.40 -1.56
N GLY A 104 16.27 -3.52 -2.37
CA GLY A 104 16.78 -4.82 -2.82
C GLY A 104 17.84 -5.41 -1.92
N ARG A 105 18.11 -4.78 -0.77
CA ARG A 105 19.17 -5.19 0.16
C ARG A 105 18.59 -5.37 1.56
N PRO A 106 19.30 -6.09 2.45
CA PRO A 106 18.83 -6.27 3.83
C PRO A 106 18.58 -4.95 4.58
N GLU A 107 19.37 -3.92 4.30
CA GLU A 107 19.19 -2.61 4.93
C GLU A 107 17.83 -1.97 4.58
N GLY A 108 17.22 -2.37 3.48
CA GLY A 108 15.92 -1.86 3.07
C GLY A 108 14.82 -2.19 4.07
N ALA A 109 14.87 -3.38 4.65
CA ALA A 109 13.89 -3.78 5.67
C ALA A 109 13.96 -2.88 6.90
N GLN A 110 15.16 -2.51 7.32
CA GLN A 110 15.33 -1.60 8.45
C GLN A 110 14.84 -0.20 8.13
N LEU A 111 15.13 0.27 6.92
CA LEU A 111 14.66 1.57 6.46
C LEU A 111 13.13 1.65 6.45
N VAL A 112 12.48 0.64 5.87
CA VAL A 112 11.02 0.59 5.84
C VAL A 112 10.46 0.57 7.27
N ARG A 113 11.04 -0.23 8.14
CA ARG A 113 10.62 -0.30 9.53
C ARG A 113 10.72 1.06 10.21
N SER A 114 11.82 1.78 9.99
CA SER A 114 11.99 3.09 10.62
C SER A 114 10.97 4.11 10.11
N LEU A 115 10.60 4.03 8.84
CA LEU A 115 9.56 4.90 8.28
C LEU A 115 8.18 4.60 8.86
N LEU A 116 7.90 3.33 9.12
CA LEU A 116 6.60 2.91 9.64
C LEU A 116 6.47 3.11 11.14
N THR A 117 7.58 3.15 11.88
CA THR A 117 7.55 3.32 13.33
C THR A 117 7.73 4.77 13.77
N ALA A 118 8.12 5.67 12.89
CA ALA A 118 8.25 7.09 13.25
C ALA A 118 6.89 7.67 13.63
N PRO A 119 6.85 8.54 14.65
CA PRO A 119 5.59 9.14 15.09
C PRO A 119 4.98 10.08 14.07
#